data_61334c04e55fa005ecaf9630e8e86869
#
_entry.id   61334c04e55fa005ecaf9630e8e86869
#
_cell.length_a   1.000
_cell.length_b   1.000
_cell.length_c   1.000
_cell.angle_alpha   90.00
_cell.angle_beta   90.00
_cell.angle_gamma   90.00
#
_symmetry.space_group_name_H-M   'P 1'
#
loop_
_entity.id
_entity.type
_entity.pdbx_description
1 polymer ?
#
loop_
_entity_poly.entity_id
_entity_poly.type
_entity_poly.pdbx_seq_one_letter_code
_entity_poly.pdbx_strand_id
1 'polypeptide(L)'
;MVCIVIYIFSSGWFAKIIVLPLENRYPPVNVSQLDDTQEKGVIVVLGGGIIPETPREGSGELSDSAMKRVYEGFLLYKNLQIPIVVTGGKLLGTEIPEAQIMKEELLKMGVKPNDIYVEPLAKNTKQNAEFTLTLLESDEVQKIYLITSAIHLPRAMNYFKSYTNIDVVPVPTDYKISREELKWYDFLPDMRFLEATSSAWHEYLGLVKFKISG
;
A
#
# COMPACT_ATOMS: atom_id res chain seq x y z
N MET A 1 -16.89 -8.62 30.02
CA MET A 1 -16.27 -7.42 29.38
C MET A 1 -15.47 -7.80 28.13
N VAL A 2 -14.49 -8.72 28.20
CA VAL A 2 -13.65 -9.13 27.04
C VAL A 2 -14.49 -9.63 25.85
N CYS A 3 -15.48 -10.50 26.06
CA CYS A 3 -16.33 -11.02 24.98
C CYS A 3 -17.10 -9.93 24.24
N ILE A 4 -17.54 -8.88 24.93
CA ILE A 4 -18.25 -7.75 24.29
C ILE A 4 -17.29 -6.96 23.39
N VAL A 5 -16.08 -6.72 23.85
CA VAL A 5 -15.05 -6.02 23.05
C VAL A 5 -14.72 -6.81 21.78
N ILE A 6 -14.47 -8.12 21.92
CA ILE A 6 -14.20 -9.00 20.77
C ILE A 6 -15.39 -8.99 19.80
N TYR A 7 -16.63 -9.10 20.31
CA TYR A 7 -17.82 -9.04 19.48
C TYR A 7 -17.91 -7.73 18.68
N ILE A 8 -17.74 -6.57 19.33
CA ILE A 8 -17.78 -5.27 18.64
C ILE A 8 -16.70 -5.19 17.57
N PHE A 9 -15.47 -5.50 17.90
CA PHE A 9 -14.32 -5.38 16.99
C PHE A 9 -14.35 -6.38 15.83
N SER A 10 -15.06 -7.49 15.96
CA SER A 10 -15.25 -8.50 14.91
C SER A 10 -16.57 -8.35 14.14
N SER A 11 -17.37 -7.31 14.41
CA SER A 11 -18.63 -7.07 13.70
C SER A 11 -18.44 -6.12 12.50
N GLY A 12 -19.12 -6.40 11.38
CA GLY A 12 -19.04 -5.61 10.14
C GLY A 12 -19.53 -4.19 10.29
N TRP A 13 -20.58 -3.96 11.09
CA TRP A 13 -21.12 -2.61 11.35
C TRP A 13 -20.07 -1.70 11.99
N PHE A 14 -19.30 -2.24 12.98
CA PHE A 14 -18.26 -1.46 13.64
C PHE A 14 -17.04 -1.27 12.72
N ALA A 15 -16.62 -2.32 12.00
CA ALA A 15 -15.55 -2.24 11.02
C ALA A 15 -15.85 -1.17 9.96
N LYS A 16 -17.09 -1.08 9.46
CA LYS A 16 -17.50 -0.02 8.51
C LYS A 16 -17.33 1.39 9.10
N ILE A 17 -17.70 1.60 10.35
CA ILE A 17 -17.58 2.91 11.00
C ILE A 17 -16.13 3.41 11.04
N ILE A 18 -15.16 2.52 11.31
CA ILE A 18 -13.78 2.94 11.51
C ILE A 18 -12.90 2.80 10.26
N VAL A 19 -13.21 1.87 9.34
CA VAL A 19 -12.40 1.64 8.14
C VAL A 19 -12.80 2.59 7.01
N LEU A 20 -14.09 2.78 6.74
CA LEU A 20 -14.54 3.58 5.59
C LEU A 20 -14.04 5.03 5.60
N PRO A 21 -13.90 5.75 6.74
CA PRO A 21 -13.32 7.10 6.73
C PRO A 21 -11.87 7.14 6.22
N LEU A 22 -11.09 6.08 6.42
CA LEU A 22 -9.74 5.95 5.89
C LEU A 22 -9.75 5.61 4.40
N GLU A 23 -10.52 4.60 4.00
CA GLU A 23 -10.57 4.11 2.63
C GLU A 23 -11.25 5.07 1.64
N ASN A 24 -12.17 5.91 2.11
CA ASN A 24 -12.86 6.90 1.29
C ASN A 24 -12.12 8.24 1.22
N ARG A 25 -10.95 8.35 1.85
CA ARG A 25 -10.15 9.58 1.85
C ARG A 25 -9.68 9.98 0.46
N TYR A 26 -9.37 8.99 -0.36
CA TYR A 26 -8.93 9.17 -1.74
C TYR A 26 -9.81 8.33 -2.67
N PRO A 27 -10.32 8.91 -3.76
CA PRO A 27 -11.13 8.17 -4.73
C PRO A 27 -10.25 7.16 -5.50
N PRO A 28 -10.83 6.06 -5.99
CA PRO A 28 -10.14 5.16 -6.90
C PRO A 28 -9.73 5.91 -8.17
N VAL A 29 -8.53 5.61 -8.67
CA VAL A 29 -8.02 6.19 -9.90
C VAL A 29 -8.57 5.42 -11.10
N ASN A 30 -9.18 6.13 -12.05
CA ASN A 30 -9.53 5.53 -13.33
C ASN A 30 -8.30 5.60 -14.25
N VAL A 31 -7.59 4.49 -14.39
CA VAL A 31 -6.33 4.39 -15.13
C VAL A 31 -6.51 4.84 -16.61
N SER A 32 -7.68 4.61 -17.20
CA SER A 32 -7.96 5.03 -18.59
C SER A 32 -8.17 6.55 -18.75
N GLN A 33 -8.28 7.28 -17.65
CA GLN A 33 -8.43 8.75 -17.63
C GLN A 33 -7.15 9.46 -17.18
N LEU A 34 -6.10 8.70 -16.81
CA LEU A 34 -4.79 9.28 -16.57
C LEU A 34 -4.25 9.71 -17.92
N ASP A 35 -4.21 11.03 -18.12
CA ASP A 35 -3.61 11.61 -19.32
C ASP A 35 -2.13 11.15 -19.40
N ASP A 36 -1.76 10.66 -20.58
CA ASP A 36 -0.38 10.43 -21.00
C ASP A 36 0.26 11.83 -21.25
N THR A 37 0.19 12.68 -20.22
CA THR A 37 0.86 13.99 -20.29
C THR A 37 2.35 13.74 -20.34
N GLN A 38 3.09 14.54 -21.10
CA GLN A 38 4.55 14.50 -21.28
C GLN A 38 5.34 14.71 -19.96
N GLU A 39 4.68 14.60 -18.81
CA GLU A 39 5.30 14.73 -17.49
C GLU A 39 6.06 13.45 -17.13
N LYS A 40 7.31 13.61 -16.68
CA LYS A 40 8.14 12.50 -16.19
C LYS A 40 7.52 11.90 -14.91
N GLY A 41 6.69 10.88 -15.08
CA GLY A 41 6.02 10.18 -13.99
C GLY A 41 6.78 8.95 -13.52
N VAL A 42 6.53 8.51 -12.28
CA VAL A 42 7.00 7.25 -11.73
C VAL A 42 5.89 6.61 -10.89
N ILE A 43 5.78 5.29 -10.97
CA ILE A 43 4.89 4.50 -10.13
C ILE A 43 5.67 4.08 -8.88
N VAL A 44 5.13 4.33 -7.69
CA VAL A 44 5.74 3.91 -6.42
C VAL A 44 4.80 2.95 -5.71
N VAL A 45 5.25 1.71 -5.50
CA VAL A 45 4.49 0.65 -4.83
C VAL A 45 5.07 0.40 -3.46
N LEU A 46 4.29 0.65 -2.41
CA LEU A 46 4.70 0.38 -1.03
C LEU A 46 4.51 -1.09 -0.66
N GLY A 47 5.46 -1.66 0.05
CA GLY A 47 5.35 -2.99 0.62
C GLY A 47 4.12 -3.16 1.52
N GLY A 48 3.60 -4.37 1.61
CA GLY A 48 2.42 -4.76 2.39
C GLY A 48 2.60 -6.02 3.22
N GLY A 49 3.82 -6.58 3.21
CA GLY A 49 4.21 -7.77 3.95
C GLY A 49 4.54 -8.97 3.07
N ILE A 50 5.29 -9.90 3.66
CA ILE A 50 5.69 -11.16 3.03
C ILE A 50 5.41 -12.33 3.98
N ILE A 51 5.27 -13.53 3.40
CA ILE A 51 5.26 -14.81 4.09
C ILE A 51 6.60 -15.48 3.76
N PRO A 52 7.54 -15.52 4.71
CA PRO A 52 8.85 -16.12 4.47
C PRO A 52 8.77 -17.65 4.45
N GLU A 53 9.78 -18.29 3.87
CA GLU A 53 9.99 -19.75 3.94
C GLU A 53 8.78 -20.57 3.48
N THR A 54 8.06 -20.13 2.46
CA THR A 54 6.99 -20.92 1.86
C THR A 54 7.55 -22.10 1.07
N PRO A 55 6.79 -23.21 0.87
CA PRO A 55 7.23 -24.33 0.03
C PRO A 55 7.40 -23.99 -1.45
N ARG A 56 6.97 -22.80 -1.87
CA ARG A 56 7.12 -22.31 -3.24
C ARG A 56 8.59 -22.01 -3.55
N GLU A 57 9.03 -22.31 -4.76
CA GLU A 57 10.36 -21.91 -5.21
C GLU A 57 10.51 -20.39 -5.18
N GLY A 58 11.60 -19.92 -4.53
CA GLY A 58 11.91 -18.49 -4.42
C GLY A 58 12.16 -18.06 -2.98
N SER A 59 12.12 -16.76 -2.76
CA SER A 59 12.53 -16.10 -1.52
C SER A 59 11.38 -15.90 -0.51
N GLY A 60 10.27 -16.59 -0.69
CA GLY A 60 9.01 -16.39 0.04
C GLY A 60 7.91 -15.86 -0.88
N GLU A 61 6.77 -15.54 -0.30
CA GLU A 61 5.60 -15.02 -1.04
C GLU A 61 5.19 -13.65 -0.50
N LEU A 62 4.65 -12.82 -1.39
CA LEU A 62 3.99 -11.59 -0.97
C LEU A 62 2.71 -11.92 -0.19
N SER A 63 2.41 -11.12 0.83
CA SER A 63 1.07 -11.16 1.46
C SER A 63 0.00 -10.77 0.43
N ASP A 64 -1.27 -11.08 0.72
CA ASP A 64 -2.40 -10.69 -0.13
C ASP A 64 -2.41 -9.18 -0.39
N SER A 65 -2.11 -8.38 0.63
CA SER A 65 -2.04 -6.92 0.51
C SER A 65 -0.91 -6.47 -0.39
N ALA A 66 0.29 -7.04 -0.24
CA ALA A 66 1.43 -6.71 -1.08
C ALA A 66 1.19 -7.11 -2.54
N MET A 67 0.61 -8.31 -2.77
CA MET A 67 0.31 -8.78 -4.12
C MET A 67 -0.73 -7.89 -4.81
N LYS A 68 -1.78 -7.46 -4.13
CA LYS A 68 -2.76 -6.51 -4.70
C LYS A 68 -2.13 -5.18 -5.09
N ARG A 69 -1.19 -4.67 -4.28
CA ARG A 69 -0.46 -3.43 -4.59
C ARG A 69 0.45 -3.62 -5.81
N VAL A 70 1.20 -4.71 -5.87
CA VAL A 70 2.06 -5.04 -7.02
C VAL A 70 1.23 -5.20 -8.30
N TYR A 71 0.09 -5.87 -8.22
CA TYR A 71 -0.82 -6.03 -9.35
C TYR A 71 -1.37 -4.69 -9.84
N GLU A 72 -1.77 -3.79 -8.95
CA GLU A 72 -2.20 -2.43 -9.32
C GLU A 72 -1.07 -1.64 -9.99
N GLY A 73 0.17 -1.77 -9.46
CA GLY A 73 1.36 -1.19 -10.07
C GLY A 73 1.62 -1.71 -11.48
N PHE A 74 1.44 -3.01 -11.69
CA PHE A 74 1.53 -3.63 -13.01
C PHE A 74 0.46 -3.10 -13.99
N LEU A 75 -0.80 -2.95 -13.54
CA LEU A 75 -1.86 -2.39 -14.36
C LEU A 75 -1.55 -0.96 -14.79
N LEU A 76 -1.04 -0.14 -13.86
CA LEU A 76 -0.62 1.22 -14.15
C LEU A 76 0.55 1.25 -15.14
N TYR A 77 1.57 0.40 -14.93
CA TYR A 77 2.70 0.25 -15.84
C TYR A 77 2.27 -0.11 -17.26
N LYS A 78 1.32 -1.03 -17.41
CA LYS A 78 0.80 -1.41 -18.74
C LYS A 78 0.16 -0.25 -19.48
N ASN A 79 -0.47 0.67 -18.78
CA ASN A 79 -1.14 1.81 -19.38
C ASN A 79 -0.19 2.98 -19.64
N LEU A 80 0.65 3.31 -18.66
CA LEU A 80 1.49 4.51 -18.72
C LEU A 80 2.89 4.27 -19.28
N GLN A 81 3.38 3.02 -19.26
CA GLN A 81 4.74 2.63 -19.70
C GLN A 81 5.85 3.46 -19.02
N ILE A 82 5.65 3.88 -17.78
CA ILE A 82 6.60 4.64 -16.96
C ILE A 82 7.26 3.73 -15.92
N PRO A 83 8.46 4.07 -15.39
CA PRO A 83 9.16 3.25 -14.42
C PRO A 83 8.37 2.95 -13.14
N ILE A 84 8.66 1.81 -12.51
CA ILE A 84 8.12 1.39 -11.22
C ILE A 84 9.22 1.34 -10.17
N VAL A 85 9.00 1.98 -9.04
CA VAL A 85 9.78 1.79 -7.80
C VAL A 85 8.99 0.90 -6.86
N VAL A 86 9.60 -0.17 -6.38
CA VAL A 86 9.10 -0.99 -5.28
C VAL A 86 9.91 -0.71 -4.02
N THR A 87 9.25 -0.41 -2.90
CA THR A 87 9.92 -0.06 -1.65
C THR A 87 9.45 -0.93 -0.50
N GLY A 88 10.39 -1.50 0.24
CA GLY A 88 10.14 -2.35 1.40
C GLY A 88 11.38 -3.14 1.78
N GLY A 89 11.85 -2.95 3.01
CA GLY A 89 13.05 -3.57 3.55
C GLY A 89 12.82 -4.99 4.07
N LYS A 90 13.81 -5.47 4.81
CA LYS A 90 13.73 -6.75 5.52
C LYS A 90 12.76 -6.66 6.69
N LEU A 91 11.82 -7.57 6.78
CA LEU A 91 10.97 -7.77 7.94
C LEU A 91 11.68 -8.64 9.00
N LEU A 92 11.16 -8.62 10.23
CA LEU A 92 11.70 -9.47 11.30
C LEU A 92 11.64 -10.95 10.88
N GLY A 93 12.79 -11.62 10.97
CA GLY A 93 12.90 -13.05 10.61
C GLY A 93 13.08 -13.31 9.10
N THR A 94 13.30 -12.28 8.27
CA THR A 94 13.53 -12.46 6.84
C THR A 94 14.94 -12.05 6.43
N GLU A 95 15.53 -12.82 5.53
CA GLU A 95 16.85 -12.50 4.94
C GLU A 95 16.74 -11.63 3.70
N ILE A 96 15.61 -11.67 3.01
CA ILE A 96 15.38 -10.98 1.74
C ILE A 96 14.44 -9.79 1.95
N PRO A 97 14.76 -8.60 1.40
CA PRO A 97 13.88 -7.45 1.45
C PRO A 97 12.58 -7.70 0.67
N GLU A 98 11.46 -7.22 1.19
CA GLU A 98 10.16 -7.31 0.53
C GLU A 98 10.19 -6.75 -0.90
N ALA A 99 10.84 -5.61 -1.11
CA ALA A 99 10.97 -4.98 -2.42
C ALA A 99 11.63 -5.89 -3.46
N GLN A 100 12.52 -6.81 -3.05
CA GLN A 100 13.13 -7.78 -3.97
C GLN A 100 12.11 -8.80 -4.45
N ILE A 101 11.24 -9.30 -3.58
CA ILE A 101 10.18 -10.25 -3.93
C ILE A 101 9.13 -9.56 -4.82
N MET A 102 8.80 -8.29 -4.52
CA MET A 102 7.90 -7.48 -5.36
C MET A 102 8.46 -7.32 -6.78
N LYS A 103 9.77 -7.09 -6.93
CA LYS A 103 10.44 -7.04 -8.24
C LYS A 103 10.32 -8.38 -8.97
N GLU A 104 10.54 -9.50 -8.30
CA GLU A 104 10.44 -10.83 -8.91
C GLU A 104 9.02 -11.08 -9.46
N GLU A 105 7.98 -10.70 -8.74
CA GLU A 105 6.60 -10.82 -9.22
C GLU A 105 6.32 -9.90 -10.41
N LEU A 106 6.81 -8.65 -10.41
CA LEU A 106 6.69 -7.75 -11.57
C LEU A 106 7.38 -8.30 -12.82
N LEU A 107 8.57 -8.91 -12.66
CA LEU A 107 9.29 -9.58 -13.76
C LEU A 107 8.47 -10.75 -14.33
N LYS A 108 7.86 -11.58 -13.47
CA LYS A 108 6.97 -12.69 -13.89
C LYS A 108 5.73 -12.18 -14.63
N MET A 109 5.23 -11.00 -14.29
CA MET A 109 4.12 -10.33 -14.98
C MET A 109 4.54 -9.70 -16.32
N GLY A 110 5.85 -9.63 -16.62
CA GLY A 110 6.38 -9.11 -17.89
C GLY A 110 6.76 -7.63 -17.86
N VAL A 111 6.93 -7.03 -16.69
CA VAL A 111 7.55 -5.69 -16.58
C VAL A 111 9.02 -5.80 -16.96
N LYS A 112 9.52 -4.84 -17.76
CA LYS A 112 10.91 -4.85 -18.21
C LYS A 112 11.87 -4.65 -17.03
N PRO A 113 12.98 -5.40 -16.94
CA PRO A 113 13.93 -5.28 -15.82
C PRO A 113 14.47 -3.86 -15.60
N ASN A 114 14.70 -3.12 -16.69
CA ASN A 114 15.24 -1.75 -16.65
C ASN A 114 14.23 -0.70 -16.18
N ASP A 115 12.94 -1.05 -16.15
CA ASP A 115 11.87 -0.18 -15.70
C ASP A 115 11.52 -0.40 -14.22
N ILE A 116 12.22 -1.34 -13.51
CA ILE A 116 11.96 -1.65 -12.11
C ILE A 116 13.12 -1.19 -11.24
N TYR A 117 12.86 -0.22 -10.37
CA TYR A 117 13.77 0.25 -9.34
C TYR A 117 13.40 -0.37 -7.99
N VAL A 118 14.40 -0.70 -7.18
CA VAL A 118 14.21 -1.38 -5.89
C VAL A 118 14.79 -0.52 -4.77
N GLU A 119 13.96 -0.21 -3.78
CA GLU A 119 14.38 0.40 -2.52
C GLU A 119 14.25 -0.67 -1.41
N PRO A 120 15.36 -1.31 -0.96
CA PRO A 120 15.32 -2.49 -0.11
C PRO A 120 15.59 -2.21 1.38
N LEU A 121 15.68 -0.96 1.82
CA LEU A 121 16.18 -0.59 3.16
C LEU A 121 15.10 -0.11 4.11
N ALA A 122 13.97 0.39 3.58
CA ALA A 122 12.91 0.99 4.37
C ALA A 122 12.25 -0.01 5.34
N LYS A 123 12.14 0.38 6.62
CA LYS A 123 11.54 -0.43 7.69
C LYS A 123 10.20 0.12 8.18
N ASN A 124 9.77 1.26 7.68
CA ASN A 124 8.52 1.92 8.05
C ASN A 124 8.12 2.94 6.97
N THR A 125 6.89 3.47 7.08
CA THR A 125 6.32 4.38 6.07
C THR A 125 7.12 5.67 5.89
N LYS A 126 7.72 6.20 6.97
CA LYS A 126 8.59 7.38 6.90
C LYS A 126 9.79 7.09 5.99
N GLN A 127 10.48 5.98 6.24
CA GLN A 127 11.64 5.55 5.45
C GLN A 127 11.26 5.17 4.02
N ASN A 128 10.07 4.57 3.78
CA ASN A 128 9.59 4.35 2.43
C ASN A 128 9.55 5.68 1.64
N ALA A 129 9.01 6.75 2.22
CA ALA A 129 8.98 8.05 1.56
C ALA A 129 10.40 8.62 1.37
N GLU A 130 11.18 8.69 2.44
CA GLU A 130 12.52 9.27 2.45
C GLU A 130 13.46 8.58 1.45
N PHE A 131 13.58 7.25 1.52
CA PHE A 131 14.51 6.50 0.67
C PHE A 131 14.05 6.39 -0.79
N THR A 132 12.74 6.30 -1.02
CA THR A 132 12.20 6.36 -2.39
C THR A 132 12.51 7.71 -3.04
N LEU A 133 12.31 8.82 -2.33
CA LEU A 133 12.58 10.15 -2.86
C LEU A 133 14.07 10.37 -3.10
N THR A 134 14.95 9.90 -2.21
CA THR A 134 16.40 9.91 -2.44
C THR A 134 16.80 9.10 -3.68
N LEU A 135 16.16 7.95 -3.92
CA LEU A 135 16.40 7.15 -5.13
C LEU A 135 16.01 7.91 -6.41
N LEU A 136 14.99 8.79 -6.34
CA LEU A 136 14.46 9.54 -7.47
C LEU A 136 15.10 10.92 -7.69
N GLU A 137 16.01 11.38 -6.80
CA GLU A 137 16.59 12.73 -6.88
C GLU A 137 17.29 13.04 -8.21
N SER A 138 17.85 12.02 -8.89
CA SER A 138 18.54 12.20 -10.17
C SER A 138 17.63 12.23 -11.40
N ASP A 139 16.36 11.86 -11.30
CA ASP A 139 15.53 11.49 -12.44
C ASP A 139 14.59 12.61 -12.94
N GLU A 140 14.66 13.83 -12.38
CA GLU A 140 13.77 14.96 -12.70
C GLU A 140 12.27 14.58 -12.70
N VAL A 141 11.86 13.73 -11.75
CA VAL A 141 10.50 13.26 -11.61
C VAL A 141 9.56 14.41 -11.27
N GLN A 142 8.46 14.53 -11.99
CA GLN A 142 7.45 15.57 -11.83
C GLN A 142 6.17 15.04 -11.17
N LYS A 143 5.91 13.72 -11.29
CA LYS A 143 4.70 13.09 -10.79
C LYS A 143 4.98 11.70 -10.21
N ILE A 144 4.43 11.42 -9.03
CA ILE A 144 4.51 10.13 -8.34
C ILE A 144 3.12 9.53 -8.23
N TYR A 145 2.90 8.35 -8.81
CA TYR A 145 1.69 7.56 -8.60
C TYR A 145 1.91 6.63 -7.41
N LEU A 146 1.40 7.02 -6.23
CA LEU A 146 1.65 6.31 -4.98
C LEU A 146 0.61 5.23 -4.72
N ILE A 147 1.02 3.96 -4.84
CA ILE A 147 0.16 2.77 -4.67
C ILE A 147 0.37 2.16 -3.30
N THR A 148 -0.71 2.01 -2.56
CA THR A 148 -0.77 1.24 -1.31
C THR A 148 -2.22 0.88 -0.98
N SER A 149 -2.45 0.09 0.09
CA SER A 149 -3.79 -0.21 0.56
C SER A 149 -4.57 1.07 0.87
N ALA A 150 -5.83 1.14 0.47
CA ALA A 150 -6.68 2.33 0.64
C ALA A 150 -6.69 2.83 2.10
N ILE A 151 -6.71 1.90 3.05
CA ILE A 151 -6.65 2.20 4.49
C ILE A 151 -5.33 2.85 4.92
N HIS A 152 -4.21 2.48 4.29
CA HIS A 152 -2.86 2.97 4.60
C HIS A 152 -2.53 4.29 3.90
N LEU A 153 -3.20 4.57 2.79
CA LEU A 153 -2.89 5.70 1.90
C LEU A 153 -2.89 7.07 2.60
N PRO A 154 -3.82 7.38 3.54
CA PRO A 154 -3.77 8.67 4.26
C PRO A 154 -2.44 8.91 4.99
N ARG A 155 -1.88 7.89 5.63
CA ARG A 155 -0.60 7.98 6.33
C ARG A 155 0.58 8.07 5.37
N ALA A 156 0.57 7.27 4.30
CA ALA A 156 1.62 7.31 3.27
C ALA A 156 1.68 8.68 2.59
N MET A 157 0.54 9.23 2.17
CA MET A 157 0.43 10.56 1.55
C MET A 157 0.98 11.68 2.44
N ASN A 158 0.72 11.62 3.76
CA ASN A 158 1.26 12.60 4.69
C ASN A 158 2.80 12.60 4.67
N TYR A 159 3.44 11.43 4.71
CA TYR A 159 4.91 11.33 4.65
C TYR A 159 5.45 11.79 3.30
N PHE A 160 4.92 11.28 2.19
CA PHE A 160 5.42 11.70 0.87
C PHE A 160 5.31 13.22 0.69
N LYS A 161 4.15 13.82 0.97
CA LYS A 161 3.95 15.27 0.85
C LYS A 161 4.80 16.11 1.81
N SER A 162 5.28 15.54 2.92
CA SER A 162 6.17 16.26 3.84
C SER A 162 7.63 16.30 3.38
N TYR A 163 8.02 15.41 2.46
CA TYR A 163 9.41 15.31 1.99
C TYR A 163 9.63 15.83 0.56
N THR A 164 8.57 16.11 -0.20
CA THR A 164 8.72 16.57 -1.58
C THR A 164 7.62 17.53 -2.00
N ASN A 165 7.95 18.40 -2.96
CA ASN A 165 7.00 19.24 -3.69
C ASN A 165 6.53 18.60 -5.02
N ILE A 166 7.00 17.40 -5.34
CA ILE A 166 6.54 16.64 -6.52
C ILE A 166 5.04 16.36 -6.35
N ASP A 167 4.29 16.39 -7.45
CA ASP A 167 2.88 16.01 -7.43
C ASP A 167 2.71 14.53 -7.10
N VAL A 168 2.09 14.23 -5.96
CA VAL A 168 1.84 12.86 -5.51
C VAL A 168 0.37 12.51 -5.71
N VAL A 169 0.11 11.66 -6.70
CA VAL A 169 -1.22 11.14 -7.04
C VAL A 169 -1.49 9.87 -6.23
N PRO A 170 -2.48 9.87 -5.34
CA PRO A 170 -2.82 8.69 -4.56
C PRO A 170 -3.53 7.63 -5.41
N VAL A 171 -3.06 6.39 -5.38
CA VAL A 171 -3.66 5.24 -6.09
C VAL A 171 -4.07 4.18 -5.06
N PRO A 172 -5.30 4.25 -4.53
CA PRO A 172 -5.78 3.29 -3.54
C PRO A 172 -6.11 1.94 -4.17
N THR A 173 -5.65 0.87 -3.51
CA THR A 173 -5.98 -0.53 -3.81
C THR A 173 -6.25 -1.30 -2.51
N ASP A 174 -6.45 -2.62 -2.56
CA ASP A 174 -6.57 -3.49 -1.39
C ASP A 174 -7.58 -2.96 -0.36
N TYR A 175 -8.80 -2.69 -0.80
CA TYR A 175 -9.90 -2.30 0.08
C TYR A 175 -10.31 -3.46 0.99
N LYS A 176 -10.56 -3.19 2.27
CA LYS A 176 -10.87 -4.19 3.30
C LYS A 176 -12.37 -4.35 3.54
N ILE A 177 -13.17 -3.33 3.26
CA ILE A 177 -14.59 -3.30 3.61
C ILE A 177 -15.46 -2.99 2.38
N SER A 178 -16.54 -3.77 2.23
CA SER A 178 -17.57 -3.50 1.23
C SER A 178 -18.33 -2.19 1.53
N ARG A 179 -18.65 -1.45 0.48
CA ARG A 179 -19.48 -0.23 0.55
C ARG A 179 -20.98 -0.49 0.47
N GLU A 180 -21.38 -1.76 0.36
CA GLU A 180 -22.81 -2.13 0.41
C GLU A 180 -23.43 -1.72 1.73
N GLU A 181 -24.75 -1.54 1.73
CA GLU A 181 -25.54 -1.30 2.94
C GLU A 181 -25.36 -2.42 3.96
N LEU A 182 -25.57 -2.09 5.24
CA LEU A 182 -25.49 -3.07 6.32
C LEU A 182 -26.54 -4.17 6.13
N LYS A 183 -26.13 -5.40 6.25
CA LYS A 183 -26.97 -6.59 6.21
C LYS A 183 -26.96 -7.26 7.59
N TRP A 184 -27.93 -8.12 7.87
CA TRP A 184 -28.06 -8.79 9.18
C TRP A 184 -26.77 -9.55 9.59
N TYR A 185 -26.03 -10.12 8.63
CA TYR A 185 -24.80 -10.86 8.92
C TYR A 185 -23.61 -9.93 9.28
N ASP A 186 -23.67 -8.64 8.97
CA ASP A 186 -22.67 -7.66 9.43
C ASP A 186 -22.69 -7.47 10.96
N PHE A 187 -23.73 -7.96 11.64
CA PHE A 187 -23.82 -7.98 13.10
C PHE A 187 -23.25 -9.27 13.71
N LEU A 188 -22.88 -10.25 12.90
CA LEU A 188 -22.22 -11.47 13.38
C LEU A 188 -20.70 -11.27 13.44
N PRO A 189 -20.01 -11.90 14.42
CA PRO A 189 -18.56 -11.89 14.49
C PRO A 189 -17.94 -12.60 13.28
N ASP A 190 -16.94 -11.96 12.65
CA ASP A 190 -16.15 -12.51 11.57
C ASP A 190 -14.70 -12.05 11.70
N MET A 191 -13.74 -12.95 11.48
CA MET A 191 -12.31 -12.65 11.57
C MET A 191 -11.87 -11.60 10.58
N ARG A 192 -12.49 -11.53 9.39
CA ARG A 192 -12.20 -10.50 8.39
C ARG A 192 -12.47 -9.08 8.91
N PHE A 193 -13.56 -8.91 9.67
CA PHE A 193 -13.88 -7.63 10.30
C PHE A 193 -12.93 -7.30 11.45
N LEU A 194 -12.51 -8.30 12.22
CA LEU A 194 -11.52 -8.10 13.28
C LEU A 194 -10.18 -7.65 12.72
N GLU A 195 -9.71 -8.28 11.64
CA GLU A 195 -8.49 -7.90 10.95
C GLU A 195 -8.57 -6.47 10.36
N ALA A 196 -9.68 -6.14 9.68
CA ALA A 196 -9.90 -4.80 9.13
C ALA A 196 -9.94 -3.74 10.23
N THR A 197 -10.61 -4.03 11.35
CA THR A 197 -10.68 -3.16 12.53
C THR A 197 -9.30 -2.94 13.15
N SER A 198 -8.52 -4.01 13.34
CA SER A 198 -7.15 -3.94 13.85
C SER A 198 -6.26 -3.09 12.94
N SER A 199 -6.36 -3.29 11.63
CA SER A 199 -5.62 -2.51 10.64
C SER A 199 -5.98 -1.03 10.70
N ALA A 200 -7.27 -0.69 10.84
CA ALA A 200 -7.70 0.70 10.97
C ALA A 200 -7.13 1.37 12.24
N TRP A 201 -7.14 0.68 13.36
CA TRP A 201 -6.53 1.19 14.60
C TRP A 201 -5.05 1.45 14.44
N HIS A 202 -4.32 0.55 13.79
CA HIS A 202 -2.90 0.76 13.49
C HIS A 202 -2.69 2.04 12.66
N GLU A 203 -3.51 2.29 11.65
CA GLU A 203 -3.40 3.48 10.82
C GLU A 203 -3.77 4.76 11.58
N TYR A 204 -4.82 4.76 12.41
CA TYR A 204 -5.15 5.91 13.25
C TYR A 204 -4.01 6.25 14.22
N LEU A 205 -3.41 5.26 14.88
CA LEU A 205 -2.24 5.47 15.74
C LEU A 205 -1.05 6.02 14.95
N GLY A 206 -0.84 5.52 13.73
CA GLY A 206 0.20 6.02 12.82
C GLY A 206 -0.03 7.48 12.41
N LEU A 207 -1.27 7.89 12.15
CA LEU A 207 -1.64 9.27 11.84
C LEU A 207 -1.45 10.20 13.05
N VAL A 208 -1.79 9.75 14.26
CA VAL A 208 -1.52 10.49 15.50
C VAL A 208 -0.03 10.67 15.70
N LYS A 209 0.77 9.60 15.53
CA LYS A 209 2.22 9.66 15.63
C LYS A 209 2.81 10.67 14.63
N PHE A 210 2.35 10.68 13.39
CA PHE A 210 2.79 11.66 12.38
C PHE A 210 2.55 13.10 12.85
N LYS A 211 1.38 13.40 13.43
CA LYS A 211 1.06 14.76 13.94
C LYS A 211 1.92 15.21 15.12
N ILE A 212 2.44 14.27 15.93
CA ILE A 212 3.24 14.58 17.13
C ILE A 212 4.73 14.69 16.78
N SER A 213 5.20 13.92 15.80
CA SER A 213 6.64 13.77 15.48
C SER A 213 7.04 14.29 14.10
N GLY A 214 6.10 14.85 13.35
CA GLY A 214 6.27 15.47 12.02
C GLY A 214 6.20 16.98 12.13
#